data_bfc1c8af3045e4a30dbf5046fb8808ee
#
_entry.id   bfc1c8af3045e4a30dbf5046fb8808ee
#
_cell.length_a   1.000
_cell.length_b   1.000
_cell.length_c   1.000
_cell.angle_alpha   90.00
_cell.angle_beta   90.00
_cell.angle_gamma   90.00
#
_symmetry.space_group_name_H-M   'P 1'
#
loop_
_entity.id
_entity.type
_entity.pdbx_description
1 polymer ?
#
loop_
_entity_poly.entity_id
_entity_poly.type
_entity_poly.pdbx_seq_one_letter_code
_entity_poly.pdbx_strand_id
1 'polypeptide(L)'
;MRNKTVLILAIISLLACAGITLAQDTTVTPMPAAAPLPPDSRKLDEARKRADSASRVIIQIMGDRDKSIPRELLQKAAAVVVFPGVLKGAFVIGGQGGHGVVVRRTRDGWSAPAFLKMAGGSFGAQIGGSKIDYIMVIMNDGGLKGLFEDKFEIGGEANVSAGPVGRNAAASTNATFDAQILTYSRSKGAFAGVSLKGAVITQDDELNRGIYNKTAKELLINNVTPMSEAPEELQGFPKIVERFSK
;
A
#
# COMPACT_ATOMS: atom_id res chain seq x y z
N MET A 1 43.23 -61.23 34.54
CA MET A 1 44.65 -61.22 34.16
C MET A 1 45.00 -59.73 33.94
N ARG A 2 45.56 -59.24 34.94
CA ARG A 2 46.96 -58.83 35.28
C ARG A 2 47.29 -57.44 34.69
N ASN A 3 47.25 -56.46 35.57
CA ASN A 3 48.42 -55.65 36.02
C ASN A 3 49.02 -54.74 34.93
N LYS A 4 49.31 -53.49 35.15
CA LYS A 4 50.23 -52.96 36.22
C LYS A 4 50.06 -51.45 36.36
N THR A 5 50.00 -51.04 37.58
CA THR A 5 50.40 -49.83 38.28
C THR A 5 51.74 -49.28 37.78
N VAL A 6 51.89 -47.98 37.54
CA VAL A 6 53.11 -47.22 37.86
C VAL A 6 52.75 -45.85 38.35
N LEU A 7 53.10 -45.61 39.56
CA LEU A 7 53.12 -44.42 40.39
C LEU A 7 54.42 -43.66 40.10
N ILE A 8 54.41 -42.37 39.80
CA ILE A 8 55.53 -41.45 40.01
C ILE A 8 55.04 -40.12 40.55
N LEU A 9 55.62 -39.78 41.69
CA LEU A 9 55.43 -38.60 42.54
C LEU A 9 56.13 -37.34 41.98
N ALA A 10 55.56 -36.19 42.39
CA ALA A 10 56.17 -34.92 42.77
C ALA A 10 56.71 -34.01 41.63
N ILE A 11 56.32 -32.75 41.61
CA ILE A 11 56.93 -31.67 42.43
C ILE A 11 56.05 -30.43 42.34
N ILE A 12 55.80 -29.85 43.52
CA ILE A 12 55.16 -28.54 43.73
C ILE A 12 56.04 -27.43 43.15
N SER A 13 55.52 -26.54 42.36
CA SER A 13 56.05 -25.21 42.18
C SER A 13 54.91 -24.17 42.19
N LEU A 14 54.85 -23.50 43.31
CA LEU A 14 54.02 -22.36 43.62
C LEU A 14 54.57 -21.16 42.87
N LEU A 15 53.88 -20.72 41.83
CA LEU A 15 54.14 -19.40 41.24
C LEU A 15 52.83 -18.61 41.29
N ALA A 16 52.80 -17.67 42.23
CA ALA A 16 51.78 -16.65 42.33
C ALA A 16 51.90 -15.69 41.13
N CYS A 17 51.03 -15.81 40.15
CA CYS A 17 50.84 -14.79 39.12
C CYS A 17 49.64 -13.95 39.50
N ALA A 18 49.89 -12.72 39.97
CA ALA A 18 48.90 -11.69 40.14
C ALA A 18 48.27 -11.40 38.78
N GLY A 19 47.07 -11.87 38.54
CA GLY A 19 46.27 -11.58 37.40
C GLY A 19 45.73 -10.15 37.46
N ILE A 20 46.32 -9.24 36.69
CA ILE A 20 45.75 -7.95 36.42
C ILE A 20 44.57 -8.18 35.46
N THR A 21 43.35 -8.18 35.98
CA THR A 21 42.12 -8.10 35.18
C THR A 21 42.01 -6.71 34.64
N LEU A 22 42.46 -6.51 33.39
CA LEU A 22 42.08 -5.35 32.59
C LEU A 22 40.58 -5.54 32.23
N ALA A 23 39.69 -4.86 32.97
CA ALA A 23 38.33 -4.65 32.56
C ALA A 23 38.38 -3.83 31.30
N GLN A 24 38.18 -4.47 30.13
CA GLN A 24 37.88 -3.78 28.89
C GLN A 24 36.44 -3.31 29.01
N ASP A 25 36.28 -2.04 29.35
CA ASP A 25 35.03 -1.30 29.22
C ASP A 25 34.75 -1.12 27.74
N THR A 26 34.11 -2.12 27.14
CA THR A 26 33.55 -1.98 25.76
C THR A 26 32.30 -1.14 25.85
N THR A 27 32.45 0.16 25.95
CA THR A 27 31.40 1.10 25.58
C THR A 27 31.11 0.94 24.09
N VAL A 28 30.12 0.07 23.79
CA VAL A 28 29.54 -0.02 22.46
C VAL A 28 28.82 1.30 22.22
N THR A 29 29.51 2.23 21.59
CA THR A 29 28.89 3.45 21.06
C THR A 29 27.82 2.99 20.05
N PRO A 30 26.53 3.32 20.26
CA PRO A 30 25.50 2.98 19.28
C PRO A 30 25.91 3.59 17.94
N MET A 31 26.13 2.75 16.94
CA MET A 31 26.39 3.21 15.59
C MET A 31 25.19 4.06 15.16
N PRO A 32 25.39 5.32 14.67
CA PRO A 32 24.29 6.15 14.23
C PRO A 32 23.48 5.36 13.20
N ALA A 33 22.16 5.32 13.37
CA ALA A 33 21.27 4.71 12.39
C ALA A 33 21.63 5.28 11.02
N ALA A 34 21.96 4.41 10.07
CA ALA A 34 22.34 4.81 8.73
C ALA A 34 21.24 5.73 8.17
N ALA A 35 21.63 6.92 7.68
CA ALA A 35 20.70 7.84 7.05
C ALA A 35 19.98 7.12 5.90
N PRO A 36 18.66 7.36 5.70
CA PRO A 36 17.91 6.76 4.61
C PRO A 36 18.63 7.01 3.29
N LEU A 37 18.83 5.96 2.50
CA LEU A 37 19.40 6.10 1.16
C LEU A 37 18.49 7.02 0.32
N PRO A 38 19.06 7.92 -0.51
CA PRO A 38 18.27 8.74 -1.40
C PRO A 38 17.46 7.85 -2.35
N PRO A 39 16.21 8.24 -2.69
CA PRO A 39 15.36 7.48 -3.60
C PRO A 39 16.05 7.28 -4.96
N ASP A 40 15.83 6.12 -5.58
CA ASP A 40 16.24 5.90 -6.98
C ASP A 40 15.48 6.90 -7.87
N SER A 41 16.20 7.77 -8.55
CA SER A 41 15.62 8.87 -9.36
C SER A 41 14.66 8.37 -10.45
N ARG A 42 14.91 7.19 -11.04
CA ARG A 42 14.02 6.58 -12.04
C ARG A 42 12.72 6.09 -11.41
N LYS A 43 12.82 5.46 -10.24
CA LYS A 43 11.66 5.01 -9.48
C LYS A 43 10.83 6.17 -8.96
N LEU A 44 11.49 7.25 -8.53
CA LEU A 44 10.80 8.47 -8.10
C LEU A 44 10.04 9.12 -9.28
N ASP A 45 10.63 9.21 -10.47
CA ASP A 45 9.94 9.74 -11.66
C ASP A 45 8.76 8.86 -12.10
N GLU A 46 8.91 7.53 -12.03
CA GLU A 46 7.81 6.60 -12.27
C GLU A 46 6.66 6.78 -11.25
N ALA A 47 7.00 6.84 -9.96
CA ALA A 47 6.05 7.07 -8.88
C ALA A 47 5.30 8.39 -9.05
N ARG A 48 6.02 9.47 -9.39
CA ARG A 48 5.43 10.78 -9.67
C ARG A 48 4.41 10.71 -10.81
N LYS A 49 4.75 10.08 -11.93
CA LYS A 49 3.83 9.91 -13.06
C LYS A 49 2.55 9.17 -12.68
N ARG A 50 2.67 8.13 -11.82
CA ARG A 50 1.52 7.38 -11.30
C ARG A 50 0.67 8.23 -10.36
N ALA A 51 1.29 8.95 -9.41
CA ALA A 51 0.61 9.85 -8.48
C ALA A 51 -0.11 11.00 -9.19
N ASP A 52 0.53 11.61 -10.18
CA ASP A 52 -0.07 12.65 -11.04
C ASP A 52 -1.27 12.12 -11.82
N SER A 53 -1.17 10.89 -12.34
CA SER A 53 -2.27 10.26 -13.06
C SER A 53 -3.46 9.98 -12.15
N ALA A 54 -3.20 9.47 -10.94
CA ALA A 54 -4.22 9.26 -9.91
C ALA A 54 -4.90 10.58 -9.49
N SER A 55 -4.11 11.63 -9.30
CA SER A 55 -4.60 12.98 -9.00
C SER A 55 -5.56 13.50 -10.08
N ARG A 56 -5.18 13.36 -11.35
CA ARG A 56 -6.06 13.74 -12.46
C ARG A 56 -7.39 12.99 -12.47
N VAL A 57 -7.36 11.68 -12.17
CA VAL A 57 -8.58 10.87 -12.07
C VAL A 57 -9.52 11.42 -10.99
N ILE A 58 -9.01 11.69 -9.80
CA ILE A 58 -9.82 12.23 -8.68
C ILE A 58 -10.37 13.61 -9.05
N ILE A 59 -9.54 14.52 -9.59
CA ILE A 59 -9.99 15.87 -9.99
C ILE A 59 -11.11 15.80 -11.02
N GLN A 60 -10.99 14.93 -12.03
CA GLN A 60 -11.98 14.80 -13.08
C GLN A 60 -13.30 14.22 -12.59
N ILE A 61 -13.26 13.24 -11.68
CA ILE A 61 -14.47 12.64 -11.11
C ILE A 61 -15.16 13.60 -10.15
N MET A 62 -14.40 14.30 -9.32
CA MET A 62 -14.95 15.23 -8.33
C MET A 62 -15.35 16.59 -8.94
N GLY A 63 -14.96 16.84 -10.18
CA GLY A 63 -15.36 18.04 -10.94
C GLY A 63 -16.82 18.04 -11.41
N ASP A 64 -17.45 16.88 -11.55
CA ASP A 64 -18.86 16.73 -11.94
C ASP A 64 -19.72 16.43 -10.69
N ARG A 65 -20.45 17.45 -10.21
CA ARG A 65 -21.26 17.33 -8.98
C ARG A 65 -22.37 16.28 -9.04
N ASP A 66 -22.86 15.99 -10.22
CA ASP A 66 -24.00 15.07 -10.41
C ASP A 66 -23.52 13.62 -10.65
N LYS A 67 -22.25 13.45 -10.99
CA LYS A 67 -21.62 12.16 -11.31
C LYS A 67 -20.31 11.97 -10.54
N SER A 68 -20.26 12.39 -9.28
CA SER A 68 -19.07 12.27 -8.45
C SER A 68 -19.25 11.22 -7.35
N ILE A 69 -18.14 10.87 -6.69
CA ILE A 69 -18.18 10.16 -5.42
C ILE A 69 -18.78 11.11 -4.38
N PRO A 70 -19.78 10.69 -3.59
CA PRO A 70 -20.32 11.51 -2.51
C PRO A 70 -19.22 11.94 -1.54
N ARG A 71 -19.17 13.23 -1.22
CA ARG A 71 -18.12 13.78 -0.34
C ARG A 71 -18.15 13.14 1.03
N GLU A 72 -19.32 12.82 1.55
CA GLU A 72 -19.53 12.17 2.85
C GLU A 72 -18.83 10.81 2.93
N LEU A 73 -18.72 10.09 1.82
CA LEU A 73 -17.96 8.83 1.74
C LEU A 73 -16.47 9.09 1.76
N LEU A 74 -15.98 10.10 1.04
CA LEU A 74 -14.57 10.47 1.09
C LEU A 74 -14.16 11.01 2.47
N GLN A 75 -15.06 11.76 3.15
CA GLN A 75 -14.84 12.25 4.51
C GLN A 75 -14.68 11.11 5.53
N LYS A 76 -15.43 10.02 5.35
CA LYS A 76 -15.42 8.84 6.23
C LYS A 76 -14.40 7.79 5.81
N ALA A 77 -13.80 7.93 4.64
CA ALA A 77 -12.88 6.93 4.10
C ALA A 77 -11.64 6.74 4.98
N ALA A 78 -11.31 5.50 5.28
CA ALA A 78 -10.05 5.12 5.92
C ALA A 78 -8.88 5.16 4.93
N ALA A 79 -9.14 4.85 3.65
CA ALA A 79 -8.15 4.97 2.59
C ALA A 79 -8.81 5.19 1.21
N VAL A 80 -8.05 5.73 0.28
CA VAL A 80 -8.45 5.90 -1.12
C VAL A 80 -7.39 5.27 -2.01
N VAL A 81 -7.84 4.41 -2.92
CA VAL A 81 -7.01 3.74 -3.93
C VAL A 81 -7.46 4.17 -5.31
N VAL A 82 -6.51 4.48 -6.19
CA VAL A 82 -6.79 4.82 -7.59
C VAL A 82 -5.89 4.01 -8.50
N PHE A 83 -6.47 3.32 -9.46
CA PHE A 83 -5.79 2.64 -10.55
C PHE A 83 -6.10 3.39 -11.86
N PRO A 84 -5.26 4.35 -12.28
CA PRO A 84 -5.48 5.10 -13.51
C PRO A 84 -5.15 4.26 -14.74
N GLY A 85 -6.04 4.29 -15.74
CA GLY A 85 -5.78 3.74 -17.06
C GLY A 85 -5.49 2.24 -17.09
N VAL A 86 -6.17 1.44 -16.26
CA VAL A 86 -6.07 -0.03 -16.30
C VAL A 86 -6.39 -0.52 -17.71
N LEU A 87 -5.48 -1.26 -18.28
CA LEU A 87 -5.67 -1.87 -19.60
C LEU A 87 -6.52 -3.13 -19.45
N LYS A 88 -7.63 -3.15 -20.20
CA LYS A 88 -8.49 -4.32 -20.34
C LYS A 88 -8.45 -4.76 -21.78
N GLY A 89 -7.99 -5.98 -22.03
CA GLY A 89 -7.95 -6.59 -23.34
C GLY A 89 -8.63 -7.94 -23.34
N ALA A 90 -9.38 -8.24 -24.40
CA ALA A 90 -9.98 -9.56 -24.60
C ALA A 90 -9.84 -9.97 -26.07
N PHE A 91 -9.44 -11.22 -26.29
CA PHE A 91 -9.42 -11.82 -27.62
C PHE A 91 -10.16 -13.17 -27.67
N VAL A 92 -10.23 -13.94 -26.67
CA VAL A 92 -11.05 -15.13 -26.39
C VAL A 92 -11.05 -15.31 -24.87
N ILE A 93 -9.89 -15.10 -24.26
CA ILE A 93 -9.70 -14.97 -22.82
C ILE A 93 -9.17 -13.57 -22.60
N GLY A 94 -9.83 -12.77 -21.77
CA GLY A 94 -9.44 -11.40 -21.49
C GLY A 94 -8.63 -11.29 -20.23
N GLY A 95 -7.73 -10.32 -20.20
CA GLY A 95 -6.98 -9.91 -19.01
C GLY A 95 -7.12 -8.42 -18.74
N GLN A 96 -6.94 -8.02 -17.51
CA GLN A 96 -6.78 -6.63 -17.13
C GLN A 96 -5.56 -6.47 -16.24
N GLY A 97 -4.88 -5.34 -16.39
CA GLY A 97 -3.70 -5.04 -15.58
C GLY A 97 -3.43 -3.55 -15.51
N GLY A 98 -2.91 -3.14 -14.37
CA GLY A 98 -2.61 -1.72 -14.15
C GLY A 98 -1.86 -1.48 -12.85
N HIS A 99 -1.45 -0.23 -12.66
CA HIS A 99 -0.74 0.24 -11.50
C HIS A 99 -1.60 1.24 -10.73
N GLY A 100 -1.56 1.16 -9.41
CA GLY A 100 -2.36 2.00 -8.54
C GLY A 100 -1.55 2.75 -7.51
N VAL A 101 -2.21 3.75 -6.92
CA VAL A 101 -1.70 4.54 -5.81
C VAL A 101 -2.73 4.52 -4.69
N VAL A 102 -2.27 4.37 -3.46
CA VAL A 102 -3.10 4.33 -2.26
C VAL A 102 -2.58 5.33 -1.23
N VAL A 103 -3.52 6.00 -0.54
CA VAL A 103 -3.24 6.82 0.64
C VAL A 103 -4.20 6.43 1.75
N ARG A 104 -3.71 6.43 3.00
CA ARG A 104 -4.49 6.17 4.20
C ARG A 104 -4.77 7.47 4.96
N ARG A 105 -5.95 7.57 5.55
CA ARG A 105 -6.28 8.66 6.46
C ARG A 105 -5.50 8.53 7.77
N THR A 106 -4.94 9.63 8.23
CA THR A 106 -4.26 9.76 9.52
C THR A 106 -5.01 10.75 10.42
N ARG A 107 -4.53 10.94 11.64
CA ARG A 107 -5.09 11.97 12.53
C ARG A 107 -4.89 13.38 11.99
N ASP A 108 -3.77 13.62 11.30
CA ASP A 108 -3.34 14.94 10.84
C ASP A 108 -3.54 15.13 9.32
N GLY A 109 -4.32 14.28 8.67
CA GLY A 109 -4.59 14.34 7.23
C GLY A 109 -4.46 12.99 6.52
N TRP A 110 -3.53 12.89 5.57
CA TRP A 110 -3.31 11.67 4.78
C TRP A 110 -1.85 11.22 4.85
N SER A 111 -1.63 9.95 4.63
CA SER A 111 -0.30 9.32 4.60
C SER A 111 0.50 9.69 3.36
N ALA A 112 1.79 9.36 3.36
CA ALA A 112 2.56 9.18 2.14
C ALA A 112 1.85 8.20 1.20
N PRO A 113 1.91 8.41 -0.13
CA PRO A 113 1.32 7.48 -1.10
C PRO A 113 2.15 6.21 -1.20
N ALA A 114 1.48 5.06 -1.24
CA ALA A 114 2.09 3.78 -1.57
C ALA A 114 1.56 3.27 -2.92
N PHE A 115 2.27 2.32 -3.52
CA PHE A 115 2.03 1.86 -4.87
C PHE A 115 1.60 0.40 -4.90
N LEU A 116 0.63 0.11 -5.76
CA LEU A 116 -0.02 -1.19 -5.92
C LEU A 116 -0.02 -1.62 -7.38
N LYS A 117 -0.21 -2.91 -7.60
CA LYS A 117 -0.48 -3.54 -8.90
C LYS A 117 -1.84 -4.20 -8.87
N MET A 118 -2.55 -4.15 -9.99
CA MET A 118 -3.80 -4.87 -10.21
C MET A 118 -3.62 -5.81 -11.39
N ALA A 119 -4.07 -7.05 -11.24
CA ALA A 119 -4.18 -8.01 -12.32
C ALA A 119 -5.50 -8.78 -12.18
N GLY A 120 -6.06 -9.27 -13.28
CA GLY A 120 -7.27 -10.07 -13.21
C GLY A 120 -7.64 -10.65 -14.56
N GLY A 121 -8.39 -11.79 -14.53
CA GLY A 121 -9.04 -12.33 -15.70
C GLY A 121 -10.31 -11.53 -16.01
N SER A 122 -10.62 -11.34 -17.27
CA SER A 122 -11.91 -10.84 -17.71
C SER A 122 -12.48 -11.80 -18.76
N PHE A 123 -13.65 -12.34 -18.47
CA PHE A 123 -14.43 -13.07 -19.48
C PHE A 123 -15.32 -12.05 -20.20
N GLY A 124 -15.18 -11.96 -21.50
CA GLY A 124 -16.05 -11.10 -22.30
C GLY A 124 -15.81 -11.29 -23.79
N ALA A 125 -16.88 -11.42 -24.55
CA ALA A 125 -16.87 -11.63 -26.00
C ALA A 125 -16.56 -10.34 -26.80
N GLN A 126 -15.86 -9.37 -26.22
CA GLN A 126 -15.49 -8.12 -26.90
C GLN A 126 -14.05 -8.17 -27.35
N ILE A 127 -13.85 -8.11 -28.66
CA ILE A 127 -12.55 -7.90 -29.28
C ILE A 127 -12.20 -6.41 -29.13
N GLY A 128 -11.13 -6.10 -28.39
CA GLY A 128 -10.65 -4.74 -28.27
C GLY A 128 -9.96 -4.44 -26.95
N GLY A 129 -9.17 -3.37 -26.94
CA GLY A 129 -8.52 -2.82 -25.75
C GLY A 129 -9.29 -1.60 -25.23
N SER A 130 -9.50 -1.51 -23.93
CA SER A 130 -10.03 -0.31 -23.27
C SER A 130 -9.14 0.12 -22.12
N LYS A 131 -9.14 1.43 -21.85
CA LYS A 131 -8.53 2.01 -20.66
C LYS A 131 -9.64 2.39 -19.69
N ILE A 132 -9.52 1.91 -18.46
CA ILE A 132 -10.51 2.14 -17.41
C ILE A 132 -9.79 2.63 -16.17
N ASP A 133 -10.27 3.71 -15.58
CA ASP A 133 -9.83 4.15 -14.27
C ASP A 133 -10.70 3.46 -13.22
N TYR A 134 -10.07 2.87 -12.21
CA TYR A 134 -10.79 2.32 -11.05
C TYR A 134 -10.45 3.11 -9.79
N ILE A 135 -11.46 3.35 -8.97
CA ILE A 135 -11.31 3.99 -7.66
C ILE A 135 -11.92 3.06 -6.61
N MET A 136 -11.22 2.90 -5.51
CA MET A 136 -11.70 2.17 -4.35
C MET A 136 -11.68 3.10 -3.14
N VAL A 137 -12.82 3.27 -2.51
CA VAL A 137 -12.95 4.00 -1.25
C VAL A 137 -13.07 2.96 -0.14
N ILE A 138 -12.04 2.87 0.67
CA ILE A 138 -11.94 1.93 1.79
C ILE A 138 -12.59 2.59 2.99
N MET A 139 -13.64 1.99 3.54
CA MET A 139 -14.48 2.61 4.55
C MET A 139 -14.01 2.37 5.98
N ASN A 140 -13.22 1.32 6.20
CA ASN A 140 -12.74 0.94 7.54
C ASN A 140 -11.37 0.25 7.51
N ASP A 141 -10.78 0.09 8.70
CA ASP A 141 -9.46 -0.56 8.85
C ASP A 141 -9.48 -2.05 8.48
N GLY A 142 -10.63 -2.72 8.57
CA GLY A 142 -10.77 -4.12 8.14
C GLY A 142 -10.55 -4.27 6.63
N GLY A 143 -11.24 -3.44 5.83
CA GLY A 143 -11.05 -3.39 4.40
C GLY A 143 -9.64 -2.97 3.99
N LEU A 144 -9.03 -2.04 4.75
CA LEU A 144 -7.64 -1.63 4.50
C LEU A 144 -6.65 -2.75 4.81
N LYS A 145 -6.80 -3.46 5.91
CA LYS A 145 -5.91 -4.59 6.26
C LYS A 145 -6.03 -5.72 5.24
N GLY A 146 -7.26 -6.07 4.83
CA GLY A 146 -7.49 -7.05 3.79
C GLY A 146 -6.77 -6.73 2.48
N LEU A 147 -6.74 -5.45 2.08
CA LEU A 147 -6.03 -5.01 0.87
C LEU A 147 -4.52 -5.34 0.89
N PHE A 148 -3.92 -5.49 2.07
CA PHE A 148 -2.49 -5.77 2.26
C PHE A 148 -2.18 -7.21 2.68
N GLU A 149 -3.13 -8.12 2.58
CA GLU A 149 -2.85 -9.55 2.63
C GLU A 149 -2.15 -10.01 1.35
N ASP A 150 -1.49 -11.16 1.37
CA ASP A 150 -0.57 -11.59 0.30
C ASP A 150 -1.21 -11.60 -1.10
N LYS A 151 -2.51 -11.87 -1.18
CA LYS A 151 -3.32 -11.77 -2.40
C LYS A 151 -4.72 -11.29 -2.06
N PHE A 152 -4.97 -10.02 -2.23
CA PHE A 152 -6.33 -9.50 -2.10
C PHE A 152 -7.12 -9.73 -3.40
N GLU A 153 -8.06 -10.68 -3.37
CA GLU A 153 -9.01 -10.89 -4.45
C GLU A 153 -10.30 -10.13 -4.17
N ILE A 154 -10.66 -9.23 -5.07
CA ILE A 154 -11.89 -8.44 -4.95
C ILE A 154 -13.12 -9.34 -5.09
N GLY A 155 -13.92 -9.39 -4.04
CA GLY A 155 -15.13 -10.25 -3.98
C GLY A 155 -14.90 -11.62 -3.35
N GLY A 156 -13.70 -11.87 -2.82
CA GLY A 156 -13.39 -13.01 -1.96
C GLY A 156 -13.82 -12.77 -0.51
N GLU A 157 -12.87 -12.38 0.34
CA GLU A 157 -13.11 -12.27 1.80
C GLU A 157 -13.62 -10.88 2.24
N ALA A 158 -13.34 -9.82 1.49
CA ALA A 158 -13.79 -8.47 1.85
C ALA A 158 -15.17 -8.16 1.28
N ASN A 159 -16.02 -7.49 2.07
CA ASN A 159 -17.30 -6.99 1.61
C ASN A 159 -17.09 -5.80 0.66
N VAL A 160 -17.05 -6.07 -0.63
CA VAL A 160 -16.83 -5.10 -1.71
C VAL A 160 -18.13 -4.87 -2.47
N SER A 161 -18.54 -3.61 -2.56
CA SER A 161 -19.77 -3.22 -3.26
C SER A 161 -19.52 -2.13 -4.30
N ALA A 162 -20.42 -2.05 -5.29
CA ALA A 162 -20.48 -0.91 -6.19
C ALA A 162 -20.82 0.36 -5.41
N GLY A 163 -20.01 1.40 -5.57
CA GLY A 163 -20.22 2.65 -4.85
C GLY A 163 -21.40 3.47 -5.43
N PRO A 164 -22.14 4.21 -4.61
CA PRO A 164 -23.20 5.10 -5.05
C PRO A 164 -22.61 6.34 -5.73
N VAL A 165 -23.31 6.89 -6.73
CA VAL A 165 -22.87 8.02 -7.54
C VAL A 165 -23.85 9.18 -7.44
N GLY A 166 -23.31 10.41 -7.34
CA GLY A 166 -24.09 11.65 -7.38
C GLY A 166 -24.76 12.00 -6.04
N ARG A 167 -25.50 13.11 -6.04
CA ARG A 167 -26.12 13.68 -4.81
C ARG A 167 -27.22 12.82 -4.19
N ASN A 168 -27.88 11.99 -4.99
CA ASN A 168 -28.96 11.12 -4.51
C ASN A 168 -28.47 9.78 -3.94
N ALA A 169 -27.17 9.61 -3.81
CA ALA A 169 -26.53 8.41 -3.30
C ALA A 169 -26.85 8.13 -1.81
N ALA A 170 -27.29 9.14 -1.07
CA ALA A 170 -27.74 9.00 0.32
C ALA A 170 -28.99 8.13 0.48
N ALA A 171 -29.76 7.93 -0.59
CA ALA A 171 -30.99 7.12 -0.56
C ALA A 171 -30.75 5.61 -0.80
N SER A 172 -29.56 5.20 -1.25
CA SER A 172 -29.21 3.77 -1.46
C SER A 172 -28.53 3.15 -0.24
N THR A 173 -29.25 3.08 0.87
CA THR A 173 -28.74 3.26 2.21
C THR A 173 -28.14 2.04 2.91
N ASN A 174 -28.60 0.81 2.71
CA ASN A 174 -28.24 -0.29 3.60
C ASN A 174 -27.01 -1.10 3.14
N ALA A 175 -26.93 -1.45 1.87
CA ALA A 175 -25.77 -2.23 1.36
C ALA A 175 -24.46 -1.42 1.26
N THR A 176 -24.55 -0.10 1.21
CA THR A 176 -23.40 0.81 1.10
C THR A 176 -22.72 1.04 2.45
N PHE A 177 -23.48 1.03 3.54
CA PHE A 177 -22.92 1.25 4.88
C PHE A 177 -22.23 0.01 5.46
N ASP A 178 -22.62 -1.18 5.01
CA ASP A 178 -22.01 -2.44 5.44
C ASP A 178 -20.78 -2.82 4.59
N ALA A 179 -20.57 -2.13 3.47
CA ALA A 179 -19.43 -2.40 2.61
C ALA A 179 -18.12 -1.88 3.22
N GLN A 180 -17.12 -2.74 3.27
CA GLN A 180 -15.78 -2.34 3.67
C GLN A 180 -15.07 -1.56 2.58
N ILE A 181 -15.38 -1.83 1.31
CA ILE A 181 -14.77 -1.23 0.14
C ILE A 181 -15.86 -0.88 -0.88
N LEU A 182 -15.90 0.37 -1.29
CA LEU A 182 -16.75 0.86 -2.37
C LEU A 182 -15.93 1.06 -3.64
N THR A 183 -16.39 0.49 -4.75
CA THR A 183 -15.64 0.49 -6.01
C THR A 183 -16.37 1.26 -7.11
N TYR A 184 -15.59 1.98 -7.89
CA TYR A 184 -16.04 2.82 -9.00
C TYR A 184 -15.18 2.60 -10.23
N SER A 185 -15.76 2.82 -11.40
CA SER A 185 -15.00 2.89 -12.65
C SER A 185 -15.35 4.14 -13.46
N ARG A 186 -14.37 4.59 -14.23
CA ARG A 186 -14.56 5.61 -15.25
C ARG A 186 -13.96 5.14 -16.57
N SER A 187 -14.80 5.15 -17.62
CA SER A 187 -14.37 4.79 -18.97
C SER A 187 -15.10 5.69 -19.97
N LYS A 188 -14.36 6.27 -20.93
CA LYS A 188 -14.91 7.13 -21.99
C LYS A 188 -15.87 8.21 -21.49
N GLY A 189 -15.56 8.84 -20.33
CA GLY A 189 -16.39 9.89 -19.72
C GLY A 189 -17.57 9.40 -18.89
N ALA A 190 -17.94 8.12 -18.95
CA ALA A 190 -18.93 7.54 -18.07
C ALA A 190 -18.31 7.15 -16.73
N PHE A 191 -18.97 7.52 -15.62
CA PHE A 191 -18.59 7.17 -14.26
C PHE A 191 -19.72 6.40 -13.58
N ALA A 192 -19.41 5.28 -12.95
CA ALA A 192 -20.38 4.43 -12.27
C ALA A 192 -19.72 3.62 -11.14
N GLY A 193 -20.53 3.25 -10.16
CA GLY A 193 -20.17 2.18 -9.23
C GLY A 193 -20.13 0.83 -9.97
N VAL A 194 -19.13 0.00 -9.67
CA VAL A 194 -18.91 -1.27 -10.37
C VAL A 194 -18.53 -2.38 -9.41
N SER A 195 -18.77 -3.62 -9.80
CA SER A 195 -18.20 -4.79 -9.13
C SER A 195 -16.93 -5.22 -9.86
N LEU A 196 -15.83 -5.33 -9.11
CA LEU A 196 -14.50 -5.73 -9.61
C LEU A 196 -14.16 -7.19 -9.28
N LYS A 197 -15.15 -8.08 -9.18
CA LYS A 197 -14.92 -9.49 -8.81
C LYS A 197 -13.82 -10.13 -9.65
N GLY A 198 -12.93 -10.88 -9.00
CA GLY A 198 -11.86 -11.63 -9.66
C GLY A 198 -10.63 -10.78 -10.02
N ALA A 199 -10.58 -9.50 -9.66
CA ALA A 199 -9.36 -8.72 -9.73
C ALA A 199 -8.51 -8.96 -8.48
N VAL A 200 -7.22 -9.20 -8.69
CA VAL A 200 -6.22 -9.39 -7.63
C VAL A 200 -5.39 -8.13 -7.50
N ILE A 201 -5.25 -7.64 -6.29
CA ILE A 201 -4.39 -6.49 -5.96
C ILE A 201 -3.20 -6.99 -5.16
N THR A 202 -2.02 -6.52 -5.51
CA THR A 202 -0.76 -6.80 -4.84
C THR A 202 0.03 -5.52 -4.60
N GLN A 203 0.95 -5.55 -3.64
CA GLN A 203 1.87 -4.44 -3.39
C GLN A 203 2.89 -4.32 -4.53
N ASP A 204 3.25 -3.10 -4.92
CA ASP A 204 4.39 -2.85 -5.80
C ASP A 204 5.65 -2.66 -4.96
N ASP A 205 6.15 -3.78 -4.40
CA ASP A 205 7.28 -3.75 -3.47
C ASP A 205 8.54 -3.17 -4.09
N GLU A 206 8.75 -3.40 -5.39
CA GLU A 206 9.90 -2.85 -6.08
C GLU A 206 9.88 -1.32 -6.07
N LEU A 207 8.73 -0.72 -6.36
CA LEU A 207 8.58 0.74 -6.38
C LEU A 207 8.59 1.32 -4.96
N ASN A 208 7.83 0.73 -4.04
CA ASN A 208 7.75 1.19 -2.65
C ASN A 208 9.11 1.15 -1.95
N ARG A 209 9.85 0.03 -2.08
CA ARG A 209 11.18 -0.09 -1.49
C ARG A 209 12.20 0.83 -2.14
N GLY A 210 12.11 1.05 -3.45
CA GLY A 210 13.02 1.95 -4.17
C GLY A 210 12.86 3.43 -3.79
N ILE A 211 11.70 3.81 -3.25
CA ILE A 211 11.43 5.19 -2.81
C ILE A 211 11.59 5.35 -1.30
N TYR A 212 11.01 4.41 -0.52
CA TYR A 212 10.87 4.56 0.92
C TYR A 212 11.67 3.54 1.72
N ASN A 213 12.30 2.55 1.06
CA ASN A 213 12.88 1.36 1.68
C ASN A 213 11.88 0.59 2.58
N LYS A 214 10.59 0.68 2.25
CA LYS A 214 9.47 0.08 2.98
C LYS A 214 8.50 -0.56 1.99
N THR A 215 7.74 -1.57 2.43
CA THR A 215 6.57 -2.11 1.71
C THR A 215 5.37 -1.17 1.87
N ALA A 216 4.33 -1.34 1.05
CA ALA A 216 3.10 -0.57 1.21
C ALA A 216 2.42 -0.86 2.57
N LYS A 217 2.49 -2.10 3.05
CA LYS A 217 1.98 -2.50 4.37
C LYS A 217 2.72 -1.79 5.51
N GLU A 218 4.04 -1.67 5.42
CA GLU A 218 4.84 -0.93 6.39
C GLU A 218 4.51 0.56 6.37
N LEU A 219 4.33 1.16 5.17
CA LEU A 219 4.00 2.57 5.00
C LEU A 219 2.63 2.95 5.55
N LEU A 220 1.65 2.04 5.44
CA LEU A 220 0.23 2.37 5.66
C LEU A 220 -0.41 1.67 6.85
N ILE A 221 0.17 0.58 7.36
CA ILE A 221 -0.43 -0.23 8.43
C ILE A 221 0.44 -0.25 9.68
N ASN A 222 1.69 -0.71 9.55
CA ASN A 222 2.53 -1.01 10.71
C ASN A 222 3.09 0.26 11.37
N ASN A 223 3.59 1.19 10.55
CA ASN A 223 4.12 2.47 10.99
C ASN A 223 3.76 3.53 9.96
N VAL A 224 2.55 4.08 10.09
CA VAL A 224 1.98 4.98 9.09
C VAL A 224 2.92 6.16 8.86
N THR A 225 3.44 6.25 7.64
CA THR A 225 4.33 7.33 7.21
C THR A 225 3.46 8.52 6.81
N PRO A 226 3.56 9.69 7.48
CA PRO A 226 2.78 10.87 7.14
C PRO A 226 3.19 11.44 5.77
N MET A 227 2.28 12.19 5.14
CA MET A 227 2.53 12.82 3.84
C MET A 227 3.80 13.71 3.85
N SER A 228 4.08 14.36 4.98
CA SER A 228 5.24 15.25 5.13
C SER A 228 6.60 14.53 5.00
N GLU A 229 6.64 13.23 5.24
CA GLU A 229 7.85 12.41 5.07
C GLU A 229 7.99 11.85 3.64
N ALA A 230 6.98 12.03 2.79
CA ALA A 230 7.09 11.65 1.38
C ALA A 230 7.94 12.65 0.60
N PRO A 231 8.67 12.22 -0.44
CA PRO A 231 9.26 13.12 -1.41
C PRO A 231 8.23 14.16 -1.89
N GLU A 232 8.66 15.41 -2.07
CA GLU A 232 7.75 16.53 -2.41
C GLU A 232 6.94 16.24 -3.67
N GLU A 233 7.56 15.60 -4.66
CA GLU A 233 6.97 15.20 -5.94
C GLU A 233 5.79 14.24 -5.78
N LEU A 234 5.70 13.54 -4.65
CA LEU A 234 4.66 12.55 -4.38
C LEU A 234 3.53 13.09 -3.49
N GLN A 235 3.69 14.28 -2.90
CA GLN A 235 2.69 14.87 -2.01
C GLN A 235 1.44 15.40 -2.75
N GLY A 236 1.49 15.50 -4.07
CA GLY A 236 0.37 16.01 -4.89
C GLY A 236 -0.91 15.18 -4.73
N PHE A 237 -0.80 13.86 -4.79
CA PHE A 237 -1.97 12.98 -4.71
C PHE A 237 -2.66 13.03 -3.33
N PRO A 238 -1.98 12.85 -2.19
CA PRO A 238 -2.63 12.99 -0.89
C PRO A 238 -3.24 14.38 -0.66
N LYS A 239 -2.61 15.47 -1.13
CA LYS A 239 -3.17 16.84 -1.07
C LYS A 239 -4.48 16.96 -1.86
N ILE A 240 -4.58 16.31 -3.02
CA ILE A 240 -5.82 16.31 -3.80
C ILE A 240 -6.91 15.50 -3.11
N VAL A 241 -6.59 14.31 -2.58
CA VAL A 241 -7.57 13.52 -1.79
C VAL A 241 -8.04 14.30 -0.58
N GLU A 242 -7.15 14.96 0.13
CA GLU A 242 -7.47 15.80 1.28
C GLU A 242 -8.46 16.93 0.93
N ARG A 243 -8.21 17.63 -0.20
CA ARG A 243 -9.09 18.71 -0.67
C ARG A 243 -10.55 18.29 -0.87
N PHE A 244 -10.78 17.07 -1.33
CA PHE A 244 -12.14 16.57 -1.60
C PHE A 244 -12.76 15.80 -0.43
N SER A 245 -11.98 15.54 0.62
CA SER A 245 -12.39 14.84 1.82
C SER A 245 -12.49 15.71 3.08
N LYS A 246 -12.46 17.04 2.89
CA LYS A 246 -12.77 18.08 3.90
C LYS A 246 -14.21 18.51 3.85
#